data_60bdcf2edfcffc1d965061648ce29a65
#
_entry.id   60bdcf2edfcffc1d965061648ce29a65
#
_cell.length_a   1.000
_cell.length_b   1.000
_cell.length_c   1.000
_cell.angle_alpha   90.00
_cell.angle_beta   90.00
_cell.angle_gamma   90.00
#
_symmetry.space_group_name_H-M   'P 1'
#
loop_
_entity.id
_entity.type
_entity.pdbx_description
1 polymer ?
#
loop_
_entity_poly.entity_id
_entity_poly.type
_entity_poly.pdbx_seq_one_letter_code
_entity_poly.pdbx_strand_id
1 'polypeptide(L)'
;DVTEAEETAVLRAVRSGWIAPLGPEVDAFEAELAEATGRTHAVALSSGTAALHLALLLLDVRPGDVVICSSMTFAATANAICYVGAEPWFVDADRSANLNPDLLERALASAAAAGRRVGAVVPVDLFGHVVDHDRIDPLVSRAGVPLLVDAAESLGSRYAGRPAAGFGDLAAVSFNGNKIMTTSGGGALLCDDAATAKRAGYLASQARQPAKHYHHTEIGYNYRLSNALAALGRAQLARLASTIERRRAMRQ
;
A
#
# COMPACT_ATOMS: atom_id res chain seq x y z
N ASP A 1 15.99 -13.64 0.53
CA ASP A 1 16.45 -14.88 -0.11
C ASP A 1 16.34 -14.70 -1.62
N VAL A 2 17.48 -14.72 -2.32
CA VAL A 2 17.60 -14.59 -3.78
C VAL A 2 18.07 -15.95 -4.33
N THR A 3 17.48 -16.38 -5.42
CA THR A 3 17.78 -17.65 -6.10
C THR A 3 18.05 -17.40 -7.59
N GLU A 4 18.36 -18.45 -8.32
CA GLU A 4 18.56 -18.40 -9.78
C GLU A 4 17.30 -17.87 -10.52
N ALA A 5 16.11 -18.04 -9.93
CA ALA A 5 14.88 -17.52 -10.53
C ALA A 5 14.89 -15.97 -10.59
N GLU A 6 15.28 -15.33 -9.51
CA GLU A 6 15.40 -13.87 -9.44
C GLU A 6 16.54 -13.35 -10.34
N GLU A 7 17.69 -14.01 -10.32
CA GLU A 7 18.83 -13.66 -11.21
C GLU A 7 18.42 -13.73 -12.67
N THR A 8 17.76 -14.82 -13.07
CA THR A 8 17.29 -15.02 -14.45
C THR A 8 16.25 -13.95 -14.84
N ALA A 9 15.31 -13.63 -13.96
CA ALA A 9 14.27 -12.63 -14.23
C ALA A 9 14.89 -11.24 -14.45
N VAL A 10 15.78 -10.80 -13.56
CA VAL A 10 16.46 -9.51 -13.69
C VAL A 10 17.34 -9.46 -14.95
N LEU A 11 18.10 -10.53 -15.22
CA LEU A 11 18.95 -10.59 -16.41
C LEU A 11 18.13 -10.53 -17.70
N ARG A 12 16.95 -11.18 -17.74
CA ARG A 12 16.01 -11.10 -18.87
C ARG A 12 15.54 -9.64 -19.07
N ALA A 13 15.15 -8.94 -18.00
CA ALA A 13 14.73 -7.54 -18.08
C ALA A 13 15.85 -6.64 -18.60
N VAL A 14 17.08 -6.80 -18.08
CA VAL A 14 18.25 -6.02 -18.54
C VAL A 14 18.54 -6.29 -20.02
N ARG A 15 18.55 -7.55 -20.44
CA ARG A 15 18.80 -7.95 -21.85
C ARG A 15 17.74 -7.47 -22.82
N SER A 16 16.51 -7.30 -22.36
CA SER A 16 15.41 -6.77 -23.20
C SER A 16 15.54 -5.28 -23.51
N GLY A 17 16.40 -4.55 -22.76
CA GLY A 17 16.51 -3.09 -22.84
C GLY A 17 15.42 -2.34 -22.07
N TRP A 18 14.37 -3.01 -21.60
CA TRP A 18 13.32 -2.42 -20.77
C TRP A 18 13.75 -2.40 -19.30
N ILE A 19 14.41 -1.33 -18.85
CA ILE A 19 14.89 -1.19 -17.46
C ILE A 19 14.20 -0.06 -16.70
N ALA A 20 13.66 0.93 -17.42
CA ALA A 20 13.01 2.12 -16.85
C ALA A 20 11.67 1.80 -16.18
N PRO A 21 10.98 2.78 -15.53
CA PRO A 21 9.69 2.54 -14.87
C PRO A 21 8.49 2.35 -15.83
N LEU A 22 8.69 1.53 -16.84
CA LEU A 22 7.77 1.27 -17.94
C LEU A 22 8.19 -0.05 -18.58
N GLY A 23 7.25 -0.93 -18.91
CA GLY A 23 7.56 -2.15 -19.66
C GLY A 23 6.79 -3.38 -19.19
N PRO A 24 6.96 -4.50 -19.91
CA PRO A 24 6.10 -5.68 -19.76
C PRO A 24 6.21 -6.35 -18.38
N GLU A 25 7.35 -6.21 -17.69
CA GLU A 25 7.49 -6.81 -16.37
C GLU A 25 6.71 -6.00 -15.31
N VAL A 26 6.60 -4.67 -15.46
CA VAL A 26 5.75 -3.84 -14.59
C VAL A 26 4.29 -4.21 -14.79
N ASP A 27 3.83 -4.27 -16.04
CA ASP A 27 2.43 -4.57 -16.36
C ASP A 27 2.03 -5.97 -15.84
N ALA A 28 2.90 -6.96 -16.05
CA ALA A 28 2.66 -8.31 -15.57
C ALA A 28 2.71 -8.40 -14.03
N PHE A 29 3.64 -7.69 -13.39
CA PHE A 29 3.74 -7.65 -11.93
C PHE A 29 2.50 -7.03 -11.28
N GLU A 30 1.97 -5.94 -11.86
CA GLU A 30 0.74 -5.30 -11.40
C GLU A 30 -0.45 -6.27 -11.50
N ALA A 31 -0.59 -7.00 -12.60
CA ALA A 31 -1.65 -7.98 -12.79
C ALA A 31 -1.54 -9.16 -11.82
N GLU A 32 -0.35 -9.76 -11.69
CA GLU A 32 -0.08 -10.87 -10.78
C GLU A 32 -0.28 -10.48 -9.30
N LEU A 33 0.10 -9.24 -8.93
CA LEU A 33 -0.08 -8.72 -7.58
C LEU A 33 -1.56 -8.47 -7.26
N ALA A 34 -2.32 -7.92 -8.20
CA ALA A 34 -3.75 -7.72 -8.07
C ALA A 34 -4.45 -9.06 -7.81
N GLU A 35 -4.14 -10.10 -8.59
CA GLU A 35 -4.66 -11.45 -8.39
C GLU A 35 -4.29 -12.01 -7.01
N ALA A 36 -3.02 -11.93 -6.62
CA ALA A 36 -2.52 -12.47 -5.34
C ALA A 36 -3.16 -11.78 -4.12
N THR A 37 -3.56 -10.53 -4.25
CA THR A 37 -4.19 -9.74 -3.18
C THR A 37 -5.72 -9.72 -3.24
N GLY A 38 -6.31 -10.28 -4.28
CA GLY A 38 -7.75 -10.27 -4.50
C GLY A 38 -8.32 -8.89 -4.81
N ARG A 39 -7.49 -7.98 -5.34
CA ARG A 39 -7.86 -6.66 -5.83
C ARG A 39 -8.01 -6.66 -7.34
N THR A 40 -8.77 -5.71 -7.87
CA THR A 40 -8.93 -5.55 -9.31
C THR A 40 -7.71 -4.91 -9.95
N HIS A 41 -7.05 -3.98 -9.24
CA HIS A 41 -5.90 -3.23 -9.74
C HIS A 41 -4.79 -3.11 -8.70
N ALA A 42 -3.55 -3.15 -9.21
CA ALA A 42 -2.36 -2.78 -8.48
C ALA A 42 -1.57 -1.75 -9.30
N VAL A 43 -0.93 -0.80 -8.62
CA VAL A 43 -0.02 0.17 -9.23
C VAL A 43 1.33 0.04 -8.54
N ALA A 44 2.33 -0.47 -9.26
CA ALA A 44 3.67 -0.72 -8.74
C ALA A 44 4.44 0.59 -8.57
N LEU A 45 4.98 0.81 -7.37
CA LEU A 45 5.58 2.06 -6.93
C LEU A 45 6.97 1.83 -6.33
N SER A 46 7.72 2.90 -6.18
CA SER A 46 9.11 2.90 -5.69
C SER A 46 9.24 2.56 -4.20
N SER A 47 8.16 2.62 -3.42
CA SER A 47 8.14 2.25 -2.00
C SER A 47 6.71 2.13 -1.47
N GLY A 48 6.55 1.46 -0.31
CA GLY A 48 5.29 1.48 0.45
C GLY A 48 4.91 2.89 0.93
N THR A 49 5.89 3.72 1.27
CA THR A 49 5.66 5.14 1.62
C THR A 49 5.06 5.92 0.45
N ALA A 50 5.54 5.69 -0.78
CA ALA A 50 4.97 6.29 -1.98
C ALA A 50 3.51 5.82 -2.21
N ALA A 51 3.22 4.55 -1.90
CA ALA A 51 1.86 4.02 -1.97
C ALA A 51 0.92 4.68 -0.96
N LEU A 52 1.34 4.81 0.30
CA LEU A 52 0.59 5.50 1.35
C LEU A 52 0.34 6.97 1.00
N HIS A 53 1.37 7.68 0.54
CA HIS A 53 1.25 9.09 0.15
C HIS A 53 0.24 9.28 -1.00
N LEU A 54 0.38 8.49 -2.09
CA LEU A 54 -0.56 8.58 -3.21
C LEU A 54 -1.98 8.18 -2.80
N ALA A 55 -2.14 7.16 -1.94
CA ALA A 55 -3.43 6.75 -1.42
C ALA A 55 -4.14 7.90 -0.70
N LEU A 56 -3.45 8.61 0.19
CA LEU A 56 -4.01 9.76 0.91
C LEU A 56 -4.44 10.89 -0.04
N LEU A 57 -3.65 11.17 -1.08
CA LEU A 57 -4.02 12.14 -2.12
C LEU A 57 -5.27 11.70 -2.90
N LEU A 58 -5.38 10.41 -3.22
CA LEU A 58 -6.51 9.85 -3.96
C LEU A 58 -7.80 9.79 -3.13
N LEU A 59 -7.68 9.70 -1.81
CA LEU A 59 -8.78 9.79 -0.85
C LEU A 59 -9.17 11.25 -0.54
N ASP A 60 -8.61 12.24 -1.26
CA ASP A 60 -8.87 13.67 -1.07
C ASP A 60 -8.56 14.16 0.35
N VAL A 61 -7.52 13.59 0.99
CA VAL A 61 -6.97 14.12 2.24
C VAL A 61 -6.29 15.46 1.95
N ARG A 62 -6.61 16.48 2.75
CA ARG A 62 -6.19 17.86 2.52
C ARG A 62 -5.39 18.40 3.69
N PRO A 63 -4.59 19.44 3.47
CA PRO A 63 -3.93 20.14 4.56
C PRO A 63 -4.93 20.59 5.64
N GLY A 64 -4.61 20.28 6.90
CA GLY A 64 -5.47 20.57 8.05
C GLY A 64 -6.51 19.50 8.39
N ASP A 65 -6.69 18.46 7.56
CA ASP A 65 -7.47 17.30 7.95
C ASP A 65 -6.77 16.51 9.06
N VAL A 66 -7.56 15.72 9.79
CA VAL A 66 -7.05 14.69 10.69
C VAL A 66 -7.04 13.37 9.94
N VAL A 67 -5.96 12.60 10.10
CA VAL A 67 -5.91 11.20 9.69
C VAL A 67 -5.66 10.34 10.92
N ILE A 68 -6.62 9.47 11.25
CA ILE A 68 -6.50 8.58 12.39
C ILE A 68 -5.66 7.36 12.00
N CYS A 69 -4.60 7.07 12.73
CA CYS A 69 -3.71 5.95 12.44
C CYS A 69 -3.29 5.18 13.70
N SER A 70 -2.74 3.98 13.52
CA SER A 70 -2.17 3.20 14.61
C SER A 70 -1.00 3.93 15.27
N SER A 71 -0.90 3.89 16.60
CA SER A 71 0.28 4.39 17.32
C SER A 71 1.47 3.45 17.16
N MET A 72 1.22 2.13 17.13
CA MET A 72 2.22 1.12 16.77
C MET A 72 2.29 0.97 15.25
N THR A 73 3.24 1.66 14.65
CA THR A 73 3.47 1.64 13.20
C THR A 73 4.90 1.99 12.86
N PHE A 74 5.34 1.63 11.66
CA PHE A 74 6.54 2.20 11.08
C PHE A 74 6.30 3.68 10.74
N ALA A 75 7.32 4.52 10.89
CA ALA A 75 7.22 5.98 10.72
C ALA A 75 6.63 6.41 9.36
N ALA A 76 6.69 5.54 8.33
CA ALA A 76 6.18 5.85 7.00
C ALA A 76 4.69 6.21 7.00
N THR A 77 3.86 5.57 7.83
CA THR A 77 2.43 5.86 7.93
C THR A 77 2.20 7.31 8.38
N ALA A 78 2.82 7.72 9.49
CA ALA A 78 2.70 9.08 9.99
C ALA A 78 3.36 10.10 9.04
N ASN A 79 4.51 9.76 8.46
CA ASN A 79 5.20 10.64 7.51
C ASN A 79 4.34 10.90 6.27
N ALA A 80 3.71 9.88 5.70
CA ALA A 80 2.82 10.03 4.54
C ALA A 80 1.64 10.97 4.83
N ILE A 81 1.08 10.90 6.05
CA ILE A 81 0.04 11.82 6.52
C ILE A 81 0.57 13.26 6.55
N CYS A 82 1.76 13.46 7.09
CA CYS A 82 2.40 14.78 7.12
C CYS A 82 2.73 15.30 5.71
N TYR A 83 3.09 14.43 4.75
CA TYR A 83 3.39 14.84 3.37
C TYR A 83 2.20 15.49 2.66
N VAL A 84 0.98 15.09 2.98
CA VAL A 84 -0.25 15.72 2.45
C VAL A 84 -0.71 16.94 3.27
N GLY A 85 0.06 17.34 4.31
CA GLY A 85 -0.27 18.45 5.19
C GLY A 85 -1.37 18.16 6.21
N ALA A 86 -1.74 16.90 6.38
CA ALA A 86 -2.71 16.45 7.38
C ALA A 86 -2.03 16.20 8.74
N GLU A 87 -2.83 16.13 9.79
CA GLU A 87 -2.39 15.87 11.16
C GLU A 87 -2.62 14.39 11.51
N PRO A 88 -1.58 13.63 11.87
CA PRO A 88 -1.77 12.25 12.33
C PRO A 88 -2.34 12.24 13.75
N TRP A 89 -3.49 11.59 13.94
CA TRP A 89 -4.07 11.28 15.23
C TRP A 89 -3.83 9.82 15.57
N PHE A 90 -2.96 9.58 16.53
CA PHE A 90 -2.59 8.24 16.93
C PHE A 90 -3.63 7.62 17.84
N VAL A 91 -4.06 6.43 17.49
CA VAL A 91 -4.91 5.57 18.32
C VAL A 91 -4.08 4.39 18.82
N ASP A 92 -4.15 4.15 20.12
CA ASP A 92 -3.35 3.13 20.75
C ASP A 92 -3.77 1.71 20.36
N ALA A 93 -2.85 0.79 20.55
CA ALA A 93 -3.02 -0.61 20.21
C ALA A 93 -3.83 -1.37 21.26
N ASP A 94 -4.47 -2.43 20.84
CA ASP A 94 -5.01 -3.46 21.71
C ASP A 94 -3.96 -4.55 22.02
N ARG A 95 -4.39 -5.67 22.60
CA ARG A 95 -3.50 -6.81 22.93
C ARG A 95 -2.90 -7.50 21.70
N SER A 96 -3.47 -7.28 20.51
CA SER A 96 -2.95 -7.79 19.25
C SER A 96 -1.82 -6.94 18.67
N ALA A 97 -1.49 -5.82 19.31
CA ALA A 97 -0.60 -4.76 18.85
C ALA A 97 -1.16 -3.96 17.65
N ASN A 98 -2.39 -4.22 17.22
CA ASN A 98 -3.07 -3.49 16.17
C ASN A 98 -3.97 -2.39 16.75
N LEU A 99 -4.43 -1.48 15.88
CA LEU A 99 -5.31 -0.37 16.23
C LEU A 99 -6.54 -0.87 17.01
N ASN A 100 -6.74 -0.29 18.22
CA ASN A 100 -7.84 -0.66 19.10
C ASN A 100 -9.18 -0.08 18.59
N PRO A 101 -10.18 -0.92 18.23
CA PRO A 101 -11.45 -0.43 17.68
C PRO A 101 -12.26 0.42 18.65
N ASP A 102 -12.21 0.17 19.97
CA ASP A 102 -12.94 0.98 20.96
C ASP A 102 -12.34 2.39 21.07
N LEU A 103 -11.02 2.50 20.95
CA LEU A 103 -10.34 3.80 20.92
C LEU A 103 -10.54 4.50 19.59
N LEU A 104 -10.64 3.77 18.47
CA LEU A 104 -11.01 4.34 17.17
C LEU A 104 -12.39 4.99 17.22
N GLU A 105 -13.39 4.31 17.78
CA GLU A 105 -14.73 4.89 17.91
C GLU A 105 -14.72 6.19 18.71
N ARG A 106 -13.98 6.22 19.81
CA ARG A 106 -13.78 7.43 20.61
C ARG A 106 -13.05 8.55 19.87
N ALA A 107 -12.03 8.22 19.08
CA ALA A 107 -11.30 9.20 18.27
C ALA A 107 -12.19 9.83 17.20
N LEU A 108 -12.99 9.02 16.50
CA LEU A 108 -13.97 9.50 15.52
C LEU A 108 -15.01 10.44 16.17
N ALA A 109 -15.55 10.06 17.33
CA ALA A 109 -16.50 10.90 18.08
C ALA A 109 -15.84 12.22 18.55
N SER A 110 -14.61 12.17 19.00
CA SER A 110 -13.84 13.35 19.44
C SER A 110 -13.57 14.31 18.29
N ALA A 111 -13.21 13.79 17.12
CA ALA A 111 -13.00 14.61 15.92
C ALA A 111 -14.30 15.32 15.50
N ALA A 112 -15.42 14.58 15.50
CA ALA A 112 -16.73 15.15 15.18
C ALA A 112 -17.14 16.23 16.18
N ALA A 113 -16.97 16.00 17.48
CA ALA A 113 -17.27 16.99 18.53
C ALA A 113 -16.39 18.27 18.42
N ALA A 114 -15.14 18.11 17.96
CA ALA A 114 -14.22 19.23 17.71
C ALA A 114 -14.42 19.91 16.35
N GLY A 115 -15.37 19.47 15.53
CA GLY A 115 -15.60 19.99 14.18
C GLY A 115 -14.43 19.75 13.22
N ARG A 116 -13.60 18.72 13.48
CA ARG A 116 -12.45 18.36 12.66
C ARG A 116 -12.86 17.35 11.59
N ARG A 117 -12.45 17.60 10.34
CA ARG A 117 -12.63 16.63 9.25
C ARG A 117 -11.61 15.50 9.41
N VAL A 118 -12.12 14.26 9.49
CA VAL A 118 -11.28 13.06 9.39
C VAL A 118 -11.19 12.70 7.91
N GLY A 119 -10.00 12.85 7.33
CA GLY A 119 -9.75 12.58 5.91
C GLY A 119 -9.62 11.10 5.59
N ALA A 120 -9.08 10.31 6.53
CA ALA A 120 -8.97 8.86 6.40
C ALA A 120 -8.71 8.21 7.77
N VAL A 121 -8.96 6.89 7.85
CA VAL A 121 -8.45 6.01 8.90
C VAL A 121 -7.40 5.08 8.27
N VAL A 122 -6.23 4.98 8.91
CA VAL A 122 -5.10 4.17 8.42
C VAL A 122 -4.67 3.15 9.49
N PRO A 123 -5.37 2.02 9.62
CA PRO A 123 -4.91 0.91 10.43
C PRO A 123 -3.70 0.24 9.78
N VAL A 124 -2.85 -0.38 10.60
CA VAL A 124 -1.64 -1.07 10.17
C VAL A 124 -1.71 -2.53 10.55
N ASP A 125 -1.48 -3.42 9.61
CA ASP A 125 -1.38 -4.87 9.82
C ASP A 125 0.01 -5.23 10.38
N LEU A 126 0.27 -4.88 11.63
CA LEU A 126 1.59 -4.94 12.24
C LEU A 126 2.12 -6.38 12.29
N PHE A 127 3.35 -6.58 11.84
CA PHE A 127 4.04 -7.89 11.76
C PHE A 127 3.25 -8.97 10.99
N GLY A 128 2.35 -8.55 10.09
CA GLY A 128 1.50 -9.46 9.32
C GLY A 128 0.27 -9.96 10.07
N HIS A 129 -0.01 -9.40 11.25
CA HIS A 129 -1.24 -9.63 12.00
C HIS A 129 -2.31 -8.65 11.51
N VAL A 130 -3.33 -9.18 10.85
CA VAL A 130 -4.40 -8.36 10.23
C VAL A 130 -5.27 -7.73 11.31
N VAL A 131 -5.64 -6.47 11.12
CA VAL A 131 -6.54 -5.74 12.03
C VAL A 131 -7.94 -6.38 12.05
N ASP A 132 -8.71 -6.09 13.09
CA ASP A 132 -10.08 -6.59 13.26
C ASP A 132 -11.06 -5.82 12.34
N HIS A 133 -11.17 -6.26 11.09
CA HIS A 133 -12.04 -5.65 10.09
C HIS A 133 -13.52 -5.77 10.46
N ASP A 134 -13.95 -6.84 11.18
CA ASP A 134 -15.35 -6.98 11.60
C ASP A 134 -15.78 -5.85 12.55
N ARG A 135 -14.83 -5.24 13.25
CA ARG A 135 -15.08 -4.11 14.16
C ARG A 135 -14.73 -2.76 13.54
N ILE A 136 -13.64 -2.66 12.76
CA ILE A 136 -13.16 -1.40 12.19
C ILE A 136 -14.03 -0.93 11.04
N ASP A 137 -14.32 -1.82 10.06
CA ASP A 137 -15.05 -1.44 8.83
C ASP A 137 -16.43 -0.82 9.11
N PRO A 138 -17.26 -1.38 10.04
CA PRO A 138 -18.51 -0.74 10.40
C PRO A 138 -18.36 0.64 11.07
N LEU A 139 -17.28 0.87 11.83
CA LEU A 139 -17.03 2.17 12.47
C LEU A 139 -16.75 3.25 11.43
N VAL A 140 -15.81 2.99 10.51
CA VAL A 140 -15.43 3.95 9.47
C VAL A 140 -16.55 4.19 8.47
N SER A 141 -17.31 3.14 8.12
CA SER A 141 -18.49 3.24 7.24
C SER A 141 -19.57 4.12 7.85
N ARG A 142 -19.90 3.95 9.14
CA ARG A 142 -20.88 4.81 9.85
C ARG A 142 -20.43 6.26 9.93
N ALA A 143 -19.12 6.48 10.06
CA ALA A 143 -18.55 7.82 10.09
C ALA A 143 -18.42 8.46 8.70
N GLY A 144 -18.64 7.70 7.63
CA GLY A 144 -18.43 8.17 6.24
C GLY A 144 -16.99 8.54 5.95
N VAL A 145 -16.02 7.87 6.59
CA VAL A 145 -14.59 8.13 6.47
C VAL A 145 -13.94 7.01 5.65
N PRO A 146 -13.07 7.32 4.67
CA PRO A 146 -12.38 6.29 3.90
C PRO A 146 -11.36 5.52 4.74
N LEU A 147 -11.16 4.23 4.37
CA LEU A 147 -10.24 3.30 5.01
C LEU A 147 -9.06 2.99 4.08
N LEU A 148 -7.86 3.36 4.50
CA LEU A 148 -6.60 2.99 3.86
C LEU A 148 -5.88 1.95 4.71
N VAL A 149 -5.76 0.71 4.23
CA VAL A 149 -5.02 -0.32 4.97
C VAL A 149 -3.53 -0.23 4.67
N ASP A 150 -2.73 0.00 5.70
CA ASP A 150 -1.28 -0.16 5.62
C ASP A 150 -0.96 -1.66 5.77
N ALA A 151 -0.92 -2.34 4.65
CA ALA A 151 -0.63 -3.77 4.51
C ALA A 151 0.86 -4.04 4.20
N ALA A 152 1.75 -3.10 4.56
CA ALA A 152 3.19 -3.20 4.25
C ALA A 152 3.86 -4.45 4.84
N GLU A 153 3.24 -5.09 5.82
CA GLU A 153 3.77 -6.29 6.49
C GLU A 153 2.87 -7.52 6.35
N SER A 154 1.69 -7.38 5.74
CA SER A 154 0.67 -8.45 5.73
C SER A 154 0.46 -9.12 4.38
N LEU A 155 1.32 -8.88 3.39
CA LEU A 155 1.22 -9.57 2.10
C LEU A 155 1.29 -11.09 2.30
N GLY A 156 0.23 -11.80 1.85
CA GLY A 156 0.04 -13.23 2.06
C GLY A 156 -0.67 -13.62 3.35
N SER A 157 -0.91 -12.68 4.28
CA SER A 157 -1.81 -12.88 5.43
C SER A 157 -3.27 -12.87 4.98
N ARG A 158 -4.13 -13.48 5.81
CA ARG A 158 -5.57 -13.55 5.55
C ARG A 158 -6.38 -13.27 6.81
N TYR A 159 -7.50 -12.59 6.64
CA TYR A 159 -8.53 -12.40 7.65
C TYR A 159 -9.84 -13.03 7.14
N ALA A 160 -10.41 -13.95 7.91
CA ALA A 160 -11.62 -14.69 7.53
C ALA A 160 -11.56 -15.28 6.08
N GLY A 161 -10.38 -15.75 5.67
CA GLY A 161 -10.17 -16.33 4.34
C GLY A 161 -9.88 -15.33 3.22
N ARG A 162 -10.11 -14.03 3.42
CA ARG A 162 -9.81 -12.97 2.45
C ARG A 162 -8.36 -12.46 2.62
N PRO A 163 -7.60 -12.20 1.53
CA PRO A 163 -6.28 -11.60 1.64
C PRO A 163 -6.30 -10.27 2.41
N ALA A 164 -5.31 -10.05 3.27
CA ALA A 164 -5.21 -8.85 4.11
C ALA A 164 -5.26 -7.54 3.31
N ALA A 165 -4.48 -7.43 2.26
CA ALA A 165 -4.46 -6.26 1.39
C ALA A 165 -5.72 -6.10 0.51
N GLY A 166 -6.67 -7.03 0.61
CA GLY A 166 -7.99 -6.96 -0.03
C GLY A 166 -9.00 -6.08 0.71
N PHE A 167 -8.70 -5.58 1.92
CA PHE A 167 -9.61 -4.76 2.72
C PHE A 167 -9.39 -3.26 2.53
N GLY A 168 -10.35 -2.44 3.01
CA GLY A 168 -10.35 -0.98 2.87
C GLY A 168 -10.68 -0.49 1.47
N ASP A 169 -10.87 0.82 1.31
CA ASP A 169 -11.06 1.47 0.00
C ASP A 169 -9.79 1.38 -0.84
N LEU A 170 -8.64 1.58 -0.18
CA LEU A 170 -7.29 1.42 -0.74
C LEU A 170 -6.42 0.61 0.23
N ALA A 171 -5.39 -0.05 -0.31
CA ALA A 171 -4.35 -0.67 0.51
C ALA A 171 -2.96 -0.37 -0.05
N ALA A 172 -1.97 -0.29 0.83
CA ALA A 172 -0.57 -0.10 0.48
C ALA A 172 0.25 -1.32 0.92
N VAL A 173 1.06 -1.87 0.02
CA VAL A 173 2.01 -2.94 0.31
C VAL A 173 3.44 -2.47 0.08
N SER A 174 4.40 -3.14 0.71
CA SER A 174 5.82 -2.82 0.62
C SER A 174 6.65 -4.02 0.20
N PHE A 175 7.64 -3.77 -0.66
CA PHE A 175 8.62 -4.74 -1.12
C PHE A 175 10.04 -4.32 -0.72
N ASN A 176 10.18 -3.60 0.41
CA ASN A 176 11.49 -3.25 0.95
C ASN A 176 12.28 -4.51 1.34
N GLY A 177 13.60 -4.39 1.51
CA GLY A 177 14.51 -5.51 1.73
C GLY A 177 14.17 -6.43 2.91
N ASN A 178 13.49 -5.93 3.92
CA ASN A 178 13.08 -6.67 5.12
C ASN A 178 11.69 -7.33 5.04
N LYS A 179 10.95 -7.15 3.95
CA LYS A 179 9.57 -7.66 3.82
C LYS A 179 9.53 -9.15 3.42
N ILE A 180 8.32 -9.74 3.41
CA ILE A 180 8.12 -11.17 3.09
C ILE A 180 8.63 -11.53 1.69
N MET A 181 8.51 -10.60 0.76
CA MET A 181 9.15 -10.59 -0.56
C MET A 181 9.77 -9.20 -0.80
N THR A 182 10.76 -9.12 -1.66
CA THR A 182 11.47 -7.86 -1.90
C THR A 182 11.74 -7.61 -3.38
N THR A 183 11.68 -6.33 -3.76
CA THR A 183 12.22 -5.81 -5.01
C THR A 183 13.44 -4.92 -4.74
N SER A 184 14.21 -5.18 -3.67
CA SER A 184 15.24 -4.28 -3.11
C SER A 184 14.60 -3.07 -2.40
N GLY A 185 13.95 -2.22 -3.14
CA GLY A 185 12.98 -1.20 -2.73
C GLY A 185 11.78 -1.26 -3.64
N GLY A 186 10.60 -0.98 -3.11
CA GLY A 186 9.36 -1.02 -3.87
C GLY A 186 8.14 -1.09 -2.97
N GLY A 187 7.00 -0.95 -3.59
CA GLY A 187 5.68 -1.09 -2.98
C GLY A 187 4.60 -1.08 -4.06
N ALA A 188 3.36 -1.14 -3.67
CA ALA A 188 2.24 -0.94 -4.58
C ALA A 188 1.04 -0.35 -3.85
N LEU A 189 0.25 0.42 -4.59
CA LEU A 189 -1.10 0.81 -4.24
C LEU A 189 -2.07 -0.20 -4.84
N LEU A 190 -3.04 -0.63 -4.05
CA LEU A 190 -4.07 -1.61 -4.42
C LEU A 190 -5.44 -0.97 -4.34
N CYS A 191 -6.27 -1.17 -5.35
CA CYS A 191 -7.63 -0.63 -5.43
C CYS A 191 -8.52 -1.49 -6.35
N ASP A 192 -9.84 -1.22 -6.30
CA ASP A 192 -10.79 -1.93 -7.16
C ASP A 192 -11.38 -1.03 -8.26
N ASP A 193 -11.21 0.29 -8.13
CA ASP A 193 -11.69 1.26 -9.12
C ASP A 193 -10.62 1.60 -10.17
N ALA A 194 -10.96 1.40 -11.44
CA ALA A 194 -10.04 1.65 -12.57
C ALA A 194 -9.65 3.13 -12.72
N ALA A 195 -10.54 4.06 -12.36
CA ALA A 195 -10.24 5.50 -12.43
C ALA A 195 -9.19 5.87 -11.38
N THR A 196 -9.30 5.31 -10.19
CA THR A 196 -8.33 5.45 -9.09
C THR A 196 -6.96 4.88 -9.47
N ALA A 197 -6.92 3.66 -10.04
CA ALA A 197 -5.67 3.05 -10.51
C ALA A 197 -5.00 3.90 -11.61
N LYS A 198 -5.77 4.37 -12.59
CA LYS A 198 -5.28 5.26 -13.65
C LYS A 198 -4.75 6.57 -13.08
N ARG A 199 -5.44 7.17 -12.13
CA ARG A 199 -5.03 8.41 -11.46
C ARG A 199 -3.75 8.21 -10.66
N ALA A 200 -3.62 7.09 -9.94
CA ALA A 200 -2.39 6.73 -9.23
C ALA A 200 -1.19 6.62 -10.18
N GLY A 201 -1.33 5.89 -11.28
CA GLY A 201 -0.30 5.74 -12.30
C GLY A 201 0.11 7.07 -12.93
N TYR A 202 -0.85 7.94 -13.21
CA TYR A 202 -0.61 9.28 -13.75
C TYR A 202 0.18 10.16 -12.75
N LEU A 203 -0.25 10.22 -11.49
CA LEU A 203 0.47 10.97 -10.45
C LEU A 203 1.87 10.41 -10.20
N ALA A 204 2.02 9.09 -10.20
CA ALA A 204 3.31 8.41 -10.03
C ALA A 204 4.28 8.65 -11.19
N SER A 205 3.79 9.10 -12.35
CA SER A 205 4.55 9.42 -13.56
C SER A 205 4.65 10.94 -13.78
N GLN A 206 4.90 11.71 -12.74
CA GLN A 206 5.05 13.17 -12.71
C GLN A 206 3.82 13.95 -13.20
N ALA A 207 2.62 13.36 -13.19
CA ALA A 207 1.40 13.98 -13.74
C ALA A 207 1.58 14.51 -15.17
N ARG A 208 2.35 13.78 -15.99
CA ARG A 208 2.64 14.19 -17.37
C ARG A 208 1.40 14.04 -18.24
N GLN A 209 1.04 15.12 -18.92
CA GLN A 209 -0.07 15.13 -19.87
C GLN A 209 0.28 14.39 -21.17
N PRO A 210 -0.70 13.79 -21.87
CA PRO A 210 -0.51 13.12 -23.15
C PRO A 210 -0.30 14.15 -24.28
N ALA A 211 0.87 14.80 -24.28
CA ALA A 211 1.27 15.80 -25.25
C ALA A 211 2.60 15.43 -25.92
N LYS A 212 2.87 15.97 -27.12
CA LYS A 212 4.16 15.76 -27.83
C LYS A 212 5.36 16.36 -27.09
N HIS A 213 5.12 17.38 -26.27
CA HIS A 213 6.12 18.04 -25.43
C HIS A 213 5.85 17.75 -23.94
N TYR A 214 6.80 18.06 -23.07
CA TYR A 214 6.57 17.98 -21.64
C TYR A 214 5.54 19.03 -21.21
N HIS A 215 4.43 18.56 -20.68
CA HIS A 215 3.34 19.41 -20.23
C HIS A 215 2.79 18.86 -18.91
N HIS A 216 2.77 19.68 -17.88
CA HIS A 216 2.32 19.35 -16.54
C HIS A 216 1.36 20.44 -16.06
N THR A 217 0.16 20.07 -15.64
CA THR A 217 -0.88 20.98 -15.16
C THR A 217 -1.09 20.91 -13.66
N GLU A 218 -0.44 19.94 -13.02
CA GLU A 218 -0.50 19.72 -11.58
C GLU A 218 0.79 19.05 -11.09
N ILE A 219 0.94 18.98 -9.76
CA ILE A 219 2.08 18.31 -9.13
C ILE A 219 1.93 16.80 -9.30
N GLY A 220 2.99 16.15 -9.77
CA GLY A 220 3.13 14.71 -9.84
C GLY A 220 4.45 14.26 -9.21
N TYR A 221 4.65 12.95 -9.15
CA TYR A 221 5.73 12.32 -8.39
C TYR A 221 6.51 11.35 -9.28
N ASN A 222 7.78 11.16 -9.00
CA ASN A 222 8.58 10.11 -9.63
C ASN A 222 8.53 8.85 -8.75
N TYR A 223 7.40 8.17 -8.77
CA TYR A 223 7.09 7.08 -7.84
C TYR A 223 6.89 5.71 -8.52
N ARG A 224 7.08 5.59 -9.82
CA ARG A 224 6.92 4.29 -10.51
C ARG A 224 8.05 3.32 -10.15
N LEU A 225 7.72 2.04 -10.03
CA LEU A 225 8.69 0.96 -9.92
C LEU A 225 9.37 0.74 -11.29
N SER A 226 10.68 0.47 -11.31
CA SER A 226 11.38 0.16 -12.55
C SER A 226 11.03 -1.25 -13.06
N ASN A 227 11.10 -1.45 -14.38
CA ASN A 227 10.83 -2.74 -15.00
C ASN A 227 11.80 -3.85 -14.55
N ALA A 228 13.07 -3.50 -14.28
CA ALA A 228 14.04 -4.43 -13.74
C ALA A 228 13.67 -4.92 -12.33
N LEU A 229 13.19 -4.01 -11.46
CA LEU A 229 12.74 -4.38 -10.12
C LEU A 229 11.39 -5.11 -10.14
N ALA A 230 10.52 -4.79 -11.09
CA ALA A 230 9.29 -5.55 -11.29
C ALA A 230 9.56 -6.99 -11.70
N ALA A 231 10.55 -7.25 -12.55
CA ALA A 231 10.98 -8.60 -12.89
C ALA A 231 11.45 -9.40 -11.65
N LEU A 232 12.22 -8.75 -10.77
CA LEU A 232 12.58 -9.33 -9.47
C LEU A 232 11.34 -9.63 -8.63
N GLY A 233 10.40 -8.69 -8.57
CA GLY A 233 9.14 -8.82 -7.83
C GLY A 233 8.30 -10.00 -8.29
N ARG A 234 8.19 -10.21 -9.60
CA ARG A 234 7.47 -11.36 -10.18
C ARG A 234 8.06 -12.70 -9.74
N ALA A 235 9.39 -12.84 -9.79
CA ALA A 235 10.07 -14.05 -9.34
C ALA A 235 9.85 -14.30 -7.84
N GLN A 236 9.89 -13.24 -7.02
CA GLN A 236 9.60 -13.31 -5.58
C GLN A 236 8.12 -13.65 -5.31
N LEU A 237 7.18 -13.04 -6.03
CA LEU A 237 5.75 -13.27 -5.88
C LEU A 237 5.36 -14.71 -6.22
N ALA A 238 5.94 -15.28 -7.27
CA ALA A 238 5.73 -16.67 -7.64
C ALA A 238 6.14 -17.66 -6.54
N ARG A 239 7.05 -17.27 -5.65
CA ARG A 239 7.54 -18.08 -4.51
C ARG A 239 6.90 -17.70 -3.17
N LEU A 240 5.98 -16.73 -3.14
CA LEU A 240 5.41 -16.20 -1.90
C LEU A 240 4.79 -17.30 -1.04
N ALA A 241 3.99 -18.19 -1.62
CA ALA A 241 3.33 -19.27 -0.89
C ALA A 241 4.35 -20.19 -0.18
N SER A 242 5.37 -20.67 -0.90
CA SER A 242 6.41 -21.51 -0.31
C SER A 242 7.25 -20.79 0.75
N THR A 243 7.45 -19.48 0.59
CA THR A 243 8.15 -18.66 1.59
C THR A 243 7.33 -18.54 2.88
N ILE A 244 6.02 -18.37 2.77
CA ILE A 244 5.10 -18.36 3.91
C ILE A 244 5.12 -19.71 4.65
N GLU A 245 5.04 -20.81 3.90
CA GLU A 245 5.09 -22.16 4.48
C GLU A 245 6.39 -22.42 5.25
N ARG A 246 7.55 -22.06 4.67
CA ARG A 246 8.84 -22.16 5.35
C ARG A 246 8.87 -21.36 6.66
N ARG A 247 8.38 -20.11 6.66
CA ARG A 247 8.34 -19.28 7.86
C ARG A 247 7.40 -19.85 8.94
N ARG A 248 6.27 -20.42 8.53
CA ARG A 248 5.36 -21.13 9.46
C ARG A 248 6.04 -22.34 10.10
N ALA A 249 6.75 -23.13 9.31
CA ALA A 249 7.48 -24.30 9.81
C ALA A 249 8.63 -23.92 10.81
N MET A 250 9.26 -22.76 10.62
CA MET A 250 10.30 -22.27 11.54
C MET A 250 9.74 -21.77 12.90
N ARG A 251 8.44 -21.51 12.99
CA ARG A 251 7.77 -21.02 14.20
C ARG A 251 7.32 -22.17 15.13
N GLN A 252 7.25 -23.39 14.62
CA GLN A 252 6.91 -24.60 15.38
C GLN A 252 8.14 -25.14 16.10
#